data_a7f79671fbca292e7ec636ca8a8a9fa5
#
_entry.id   a7f79671fbca292e7ec636ca8a8a9fa5
#
_cell.length_a   1.000
_cell.length_b   1.000
_cell.length_c   1.000
_cell.angle_alpha   90.00
_cell.angle_beta   90.00
_cell.angle_gamma   90.00
#
_symmetry.space_group_name_H-M   'P 1'
#
loop_
_entity.id
_entity.type
_entity.pdbx_description
1 polymer ?
#
loop_
_entity_poly.entity_id
_entity_poly.type
_entity_poly.pdbx_seq_one_letter_code
_entity_poly.pdbx_strand_id
1 'polypeptide(L)'
;MRRSFLYLVALLCVLVCYTSLDTYAQKGKTKRPTRRAKVQDSRVYLVHADVLHYDQRLNADATILNGKVHFTHQGARLYCDSAYFYEASNSFEAFGNVKLYQGDTLSLFSDYAYYDGNEQIARARYNVVLRHRKTVLYTDSLDFDRIYDNAYFFEGGKMVDGKTTLTSDWGEYNTQTKMSVFNYDVKMKNPDFFLTTDTLYYDNHNSMAHIVGPSNITSGNNHIYSELGFYDTKLERARLMNRSVMTNGGKMLVGDSVYYDSKMGFSQAFYDVVYVDSVNRNKFTGNYGEYYEHTGYAMCTDSAVAIDFSQGDSLFVHADTFKLVTFNIETDSVYRKIHAYHHVRAFRRDVQAVCDSLVYNSKDSCMTLYHDPIMWNNGQQLVGDLVNVYIRDSVIDHTHIIGNAFSIQQLKSDTACYNQVSSREMFSYFVEGKIRQARAKDNVLIGYYFEEGDTLPIIYNYQETSELRMFLKDQKLESVWTPKTSGTMYPLNQIPADRKHLPGFMWYDYIRPINRYDIFNWRGKNDKKGNHL
;
A
#
# COMPACT_ATOMS: atom_id res chain seq x y z
N MET A 1 9.69 -17.65 39.04
CA MET A 1 9.02 -16.32 39.10
C MET A 1 8.43 -15.81 37.77
N ARG A 2 8.85 -16.26 36.58
CA ARG A 2 8.26 -15.78 35.29
C ARG A 2 6.94 -16.45 34.88
N ARG A 3 6.59 -17.63 35.36
CA ARG A 3 5.32 -18.30 35.02
C ARG A 3 4.12 -17.84 35.86
N SER A 4 4.35 -17.36 37.07
CA SER A 4 3.28 -16.85 37.94
C SER A 4 2.77 -15.46 37.52
N PHE A 5 3.58 -14.66 36.81
CA PHE A 5 3.19 -13.34 36.33
C PHE A 5 2.26 -13.40 35.12
N LEU A 6 2.44 -14.41 34.24
CA LEU A 6 1.56 -14.62 33.08
C LEU A 6 0.14 -15.07 33.47
N TYR A 7 0.01 -15.88 34.52
CA TYR A 7 -1.30 -16.28 35.05
C TYR A 7 -2.04 -15.13 35.77
N LEU A 8 -1.32 -14.21 36.38
CA LEU A 8 -1.92 -13.03 37.03
C LEU A 8 -2.47 -12.04 36.00
N VAL A 9 -1.78 -11.83 34.87
CA VAL A 9 -2.23 -10.97 33.76
C VAL A 9 -3.42 -11.60 33.03
N ALA A 10 -3.42 -12.91 32.80
CA ALA A 10 -4.55 -13.62 32.19
C ALA A 10 -5.80 -13.60 33.09
N LEU A 11 -5.63 -13.71 34.42
CA LEU A 11 -6.73 -13.62 35.39
C LEU A 11 -7.30 -12.21 35.48
N LEU A 12 -6.48 -11.17 35.37
CA LEU A 12 -6.93 -9.76 35.34
C LEU A 12 -7.73 -9.44 34.08
N CYS A 13 -7.34 -9.96 32.90
CA CYS A 13 -8.10 -9.80 31.65
C CYS A 13 -9.47 -10.48 31.69
N VAL A 14 -9.60 -11.64 32.35
CA VAL A 14 -10.88 -12.35 32.51
C VAL A 14 -11.81 -11.59 33.49
N LEU A 15 -11.26 -10.99 34.55
CA LEU A 15 -12.05 -10.19 35.52
C LEU A 15 -12.56 -8.87 34.92
N VAL A 16 -11.81 -8.23 34.02
CA VAL A 16 -12.25 -6.99 33.33
C VAL A 16 -13.34 -7.28 32.29
N CYS A 17 -13.36 -8.48 31.68
CA CYS A 17 -14.44 -8.88 30.78
C CYS A 17 -15.75 -9.24 31.48
N TYR A 18 -15.73 -9.63 32.77
CA TYR A 18 -16.95 -9.95 33.53
C TYR A 18 -17.64 -8.76 34.19
N THR A 19 -16.97 -7.61 34.33
CA THR A 19 -17.58 -6.41 34.95
C THR A 19 -18.27 -5.46 33.98
N SER A 20 -18.22 -5.72 32.66
CA SER A 20 -18.87 -4.88 31.66
C SER A 20 -20.23 -5.37 31.15
N LEU A 21 -20.77 -6.47 31.71
CA LEU A 21 -22.04 -7.05 31.27
C LEU A 21 -23.23 -6.83 32.22
N ASP A 22 -23.03 -6.20 33.39
CA ASP A 22 -24.11 -6.06 34.40
C ASP A 22 -24.69 -4.65 34.58
N THR A 23 -24.48 -3.71 33.66
CA THR A 23 -24.99 -2.33 33.83
C THR A 23 -26.17 -1.94 32.91
N TYR A 24 -26.86 -2.90 32.25
CA TYR A 24 -28.06 -2.60 31.48
C TYR A 24 -29.30 -3.41 31.91
N ALA A 25 -29.57 -3.50 33.20
CA ALA A 25 -30.80 -4.01 33.71
C ALA A 25 -31.35 -3.14 34.85
N GLN A 26 -31.53 -1.83 34.62
CA GLN A 26 -32.42 -1.04 35.44
C GLN A 26 -33.82 -1.07 34.80
N LYS A 27 -34.70 -1.94 35.35
CA LYS A 27 -36.11 -1.94 35.08
C LYS A 27 -36.73 -0.61 35.52
N GLY A 28 -36.73 0.39 34.66
CA GLY A 28 -37.68 1.47 34.74
C GLY A 28 -39.07 0.91 34.39
N LYS A 29 -39.94 0.82 35.35
CA LYS A 29 -41.39 0.62 35.13
C LYS A 29 -41.95 1.87 34.45
N THR A 30 -41.69 2.05 33.15
CA THR A 30 -42.52 2.94 32.34
C THR A 30 -43.82 2.21 32.02
N LYS A 31 -44.93 2.70 32.57
CA LYS A 31 -46.25 2.35 32.12
C LYS A 31 -46.28 2.49 30.60
N ARG A 32 -46.35 1.36 29.88
CA ARG A 32 -46.65 1.36 28.46
C ARG A 32 -47.96 2.13 28.28
N PRO A 33 -48.01 3.22 27.51
CA PRO A 33 -49.28 3.68 27.02
C PRO A 33 -49.82 2.53 26.16
N THR A 34 -50.89 1.94 26.57
CA THR A 34 -51.71 1.08 25.73
C THR A 34 -52.28 1.98 24.63
N ARG A 35 -51.45 2.25 23.62
CA ARG A 35 -51.95 2.67 22.32
C ARG A 35 -52.70 1.45 21.81
N ARG A 36 -54.02 1.46 21.95
CA ARG A 36 -54.86 0.59 21.14
C ARG A 36 -54.37 0.78 19.72
N ALA A 37 -53.68 -0.24 19.18
CA ALA A 37 -53.44 -0.33 17.77
C ALA A 37 -54.83 -0.19 17.14
N LYS A 38 -55.09 0.90 16.43
CA LYS A 38 -56.19 0.93 15.48
C LYS A 38 -55.94 -0.31 14.64
N VAL A 39 -56.86 -1.24 14.62
CA VAL A 39 -56.89 -2.32 13.64
C VAL A 39 -56.89 -1.59 12.32
N GLN A 40 -55.73 -1.54 11.69
CA GLN A 40 -55.55 -0.85 10.43
C GLN A 40 -56.25 -1.75 9.44
N ASP A 41 -57.29 -1.22 8.81
CA ASP A 41 -58.10 -1.97 7.85
C ASP A 41 -57.17 -2.49 6.76
N SER A 42 -57.06 -3.81 6.62
CA SER A 42 -56.12 -4.48 5.72
C SER A 42 -56.65 -4.59 4.29
N ARG A 43 -57.78 -3.97 3.99
CA ARG A 43 -58.42 -4.06 2.67
C ARG A 43 -57.90 -2.99 1.71
N VAL A 44 -57.79 -3.40 0.45
CA VAL A 44 -57.62 -2.49 -0.68
C VAL A 44 -58.98 -1.88 -0.99
N TYR A 45 -59.06 -0.56 -1.07
CA TYR A 45 -60.27 0.17 -1.40
C TYR A 45 -60.18 0.77 -2.80
N LEU A 46 -61.20 0.48 -3.63
CA LEU A 46 -61.43 1.22 -4.86
C LEU A 46 -62.03 2.59 -4.49
N VAL A 47 -61.38 3.67 -4.87
CA VAL A 47 -61.81 5.05 -4.63
C VAL A 47 -62.57 5.60 -5.82
N HIS A 48 -62.07 5.29 -7.05
CA HIS A 48 -62.65 5.78 -8.28
C HIS A 48 -62.37 4.85 -9.48
N ALA A 49 -63.31 4.77 -10.40
CA ALA A 49 -63.16 4.30 -11.78
C ALA A 49 -64.26 4.94 -12.62
N ASP A 50 -63.99 5.32 -13.87
CA ASP A 50 -65.02 5.89 -14.75
C ASP A 50 -66.07 4.83 -15.14
N VAL A 51 -65.64 3.58 -15.34
CA VAL A 51 -66.50 2.43 -15.69
C VAL A 51 -66.12 1.22 -14.85
N LEU A 52 -67.12 0.55 -14.29
CA LEU A 52 -66.99 -0.72 -13.59
C LEU A 52 -67.97 -1.71 -14.23
N HIS A 53 -67.47 -2.88 -14.65
CA HIS A 53 -68.30 -3.96 -15.15
C HIS A 53 -67.71 -5.32 -14.76
N TYR A 54 -68.55 -6.33 -14.84
CA TYR A 54 -68.19 -7.73 -14.62
C TYR A 54 -68.51 -8.51 -15.91
N ASP A 55 -67.52 -9.24 -16.44
CA ASP A 55 -67.67 -10.13 -17.59
C ASP A 55 -67.01 -11.48 -17.28
N GLN A 56 -67.84 -12.47 -17.00
CA GLN A 56 -67.40 -13.81 -16.65
C GLN A 56 -66.59 -14.49 -17.76
N ARG A 57 -66.73 -14.07 -19.03
CA ARG A 57 -65.99 -14.63 -20.19
C ARG A 57 -64.59 -14.06 -20.30
N LEU A 58 -64.36 -12.84 -19.80
CA LEU A 58 -63.06 -12.20 -19.79
C LEU A 58 -62.25 -12.56 -18.54
N ASN A 59 -62.88 -12.43 -17.36
CA ASN A 59 -62.27 -12.83 -16.08
C ASN A 59 -63.41 -13.09 -15.06
N ALA A 60 -63.56 -14.38 -14.68
CA ALA A 60 -64.66 -14.80 -13.77
C ALA A 60 -64.48 -14.33 -12.32
N ASP A 61 -63.26 -14.01 -11.90
CA ASP A 61 -62.93 -13.70 -10.50
C ASP A 61 -62.66 -12.21 -10.25
N ALA A 62 -62.67 -11.38 -11.31
CA ALA A 62 -62.31 -9.97 -11.22
C ALA A 62 -63.44 -9.02 -11.65
N THR A 63 -63.53 -7.90 -10.96
CA THR A 63 -64.22 -6.71 -11.43
C THR A 63 -63.32 -5.93 -12.38
N ILE A 64 -63.81 -5.65 -13.59
CA ILE A 64 -63.08 -4.92 -14.63
C ILE A 64 -63.33 -3.43 -14.45
N LEU A 65 -62.25 -2.66 -14.30
CA LEU A 65 -62.28 -1.21 -14.08
C LEU A 65 -61.58 -0.50 -15.23
N ASN A 66 -62.21 0.55 -15.74
CA ASN A 66 -61.66 1.35 -16.83
C ASN A 66 -61.83 2.85 -16.54
N GLY A 67 -60.78 3.60 -16.92
CA GLY A 67 -60.74 5.06 -16.84
C GLY A 67 -60.44 5.60 -15.45
N LYS A 68 -59.34 6.30 -15.30
CA LYS A 68 -58.91 7.01 -14.07
C LYS A 68 -59.02 6.18 -12.80
N VAL A 69 -58.65 4.92 -12.86
CA VAL A 69 -58.76 3.99 -11.74
C VAL A 69 -57.88 4.46 -10.59
N HIS A 70 -58.44 4.51 -9.38
CA HIS A 70 -57.73 4.92 -8.17
C HIS A 70 -58.03 3.96 -7.02
N PHE A 71 -56.97 3.34 -6.50
CA PHE A 71 -57.00 2.51 -5.29
C PHE A 71 -56.30 3.18 -4.12
N THR A 72 -56.71 2.84 -2.91
CA THR A 72 -56.00 3.20 -1.68
C THR A 72 -55.86 2.00 -0.76
N HIS A 73 -54.69 1.87 -0.12
CA HIS A 73 -54.43 0.85 0.89
C HIS A 73 -53.38 1.34 1.90
N GLN A 74 -53.81 1.44 3.19
CA GLN A 74 -52.93 1.82 4.30
C GLN A 74 -52.04 3.04 3.99
N GLY A 75 -52.61 4.12 3.47
CA GLY A 75 -51.94 5.37 3.14
C GLY A 75 -51.17 5.40 1.81
N ALA A 76 -51.06 4.28 1.11
CA ALA A 76 -50.62 4.27 -0.28
C ALA A 76 -51.75 4.58 -1.24
N ARG A 77 -51.49 5.23 -2.34
CA ARG A 77 -52.42 5.57 -3.42
C ARG A 77 -51.87 5.04 -4.73
N LEU A 78 -52.71 4.32 -5.48
CA LEU A 78 -52.36 3.82 -6.81
C LEU A 78 -53.35 4.36 -7.84
N TYR A 79 -52.80 4.77 -8.98
CA TYR A 79 -53.56 5.27 -10.13
C TYR A 79 -53.15 4.45 -11.36
N CYS A 80 -54.12 4.14 -12.26
CA CYS A 80 -53.85 3.49 -13.55
C CYS A 80 -54.96 3.78 -14.55
N ASP A 81 -54.79 3.38 -15.80
CA ASP A 81 -55.78 3.57 -16.85
C ASP A 81 -56.90 2.51 -16.75
N SER A 82 -56.56 1.26 -16.46
CA SER A 82 -57.51 0.17 -16.25
C SER A 82 -57.00 -0.85 -15.24
N ALA A 83 -57.88 -1.65 -14.66
CA ALA A 83 -57.50 -2.66 -13.67
C ALA A 83 -58.48 -3.84 -13.64
N TYR A 84 -57.95 -5.00 -13.22
CA TYR A 84 -58.71 -6.13 -12.73
C TYR A 84 -58.65 -6.12 -11.21
N PHE A 85 -59.79 -6.00 -10.53
CA PHE A 85 -59.90 -5.99 -9.07
C PHE A 85 -60.46 -7.31 -8.55
N TYR A 86 -59.66 -8.03 -7.78
CA TYR A 86 -59.98 -9.31 -7.16
C TYR A 86 -60.34 -9.07 -5.67
N GLU A 87 -61.59 -8.76 -5.40
CA GLU A 87 -62.04 -8.41 -4.05
C GLU A 87 -61.84 -9.56 -3.04
N ALA A 88 -62.05 -10.81 -3.48
CA ALA A 88 -61.93 -12.01 -2.65
C ALA A 88 -60.49 -12.25 -2.15
N SER A 89 -59.48 -12.03 -2.99
CA SER A 89 -58.05 -12.15 -2.66
C SER A 89 -57.42 -10.83 -2.19
N ASN A 90 -58.20 -9.74 -2.11
CA ASN A 90 -57.72 -8.42 -1.71
C ASN A 90 -56.57 -7.92 -2.60
N SER A 91 -56.63 -8.18 -3.90
CA SER A 91 -55.54 -7.88 -4.85
C SER A 91 -56.10 -7.23 -6.12
N PHE A 92 -55.20 -6.65 -6.92
CA PHE A 92 -55.54 -6.11 -8.24
C PHE A 92 -54.36 -6.16 -9.22
N GLU A 93 -54.70 -6.21 -10.51
CA GLU A 93 -53.80 -5.97 -11.61
C GLU A 93 -54.10 -4.61 -12.21
N ALA A 94 -53.09 -3.78 -12.39
CA ALA A 94 -53.19 -2.44 -12.93
C ALA A 94 -52.46 -2.35 -14.27
N PHE A 95 -53.08 -1.72 -15.25
CA PHE A 95 -52.58 -1.61 -16.63
C PHE A 95 -52.57 -0.15 -17.08
N GLY A 96 -51.51 0.25 -17.72
CA GLY A 96 -51.31 1.56 -18.31
C GLY A 96 -51.09 2.68 -17.29
N ASN A 97 -50.05 3.47 -17.48
CA ASN A 97 -49.70 4.63 -16.67
C ASN A 97 -49.79 4.41 -15.16
N VAL A 98 -49.36 3.25 -14.68
CA VAL A 98 -49.44 2.88 -13.27
C VAL A 98 -48.58 3.83 -12.42
N LYS A 99 -49.15 4.40 -11.37
CA LYS A 99 -48.47 5.32 -10.45
C LYS A 99 -48.83 4.97 -9.02
N LEU A 100 -47.86 4.47 -8.25
CA LEU A 100 -48.03 4.22 -6.80
C LEU A 100 -47.27 5.30 -6.01
N TYR A 101 -47.99 5.87 -5.03
CA TYR A 101 -47.40 6.87 -4.12
C TYR A 101 -47.51 6.35 -2.67
N GLN A 102 -46.38 6.42 -1.93
CA GLN A 102 -46.37 6.12 -0.49
C GLN A 102 -45.75 7.31 0.25
N GLY A 103 -46.59 7.99 1.04
CA GLY A 103 -46.22 9.27 1.63
C GLY A 103 -45.88 10.33 0.56
N ASP A 104 -45.02 11.28 0.93
CA ASP A 104 -44.61 12.40 0.05
C ASP A 104 -43.28 12.18 -0.63
N THR A 105 -42.55 11.10 -0.31
CA THR A 105 -41.16 10.91 -0.72
C THR A 105 -40.93 9.75 -1.66
N LEU A 106 -41.86 8.81 -1.76
CA LEU A 106 -41.73 7.61 -2.59
C LEU A 106 -42.81 7.57 -3.68
N SER A 107 -42.40 7.35 -4.90
CA SER A 107 -43.25 7.10 -6.05
C SER A 107 -42.69 5.99 -6.94
N LEU A 108 -43.57 5.10 -7.39
CA LEU A 108 -43.26 4.01 -8.33
C LEU A 108 -44.13 4.18 -9.57
N PHE A 109 -43.52 4.11 -10.73
CA PHE A 109 -44.19 4.21 -12.05
C PHE A 109 -43.86 2.94 -12.86
N SER A 110 -44.83 2.45 -13.63
CA SER A 110 -44.68 1.31 -14.52
C SER A 110 -45.83 1.25 -15.54
N ASP A 111 -45.73 0.37 -16.52
CA ASP A 111 -46.80 0.12 -17.47
C ASP A 111 -47.77 -0.95 -16.94
N TYR A 112 -47.30 -1.84 -16.08
CA TYR A 112 -48.10 -2.88 -15.42
C TYR A 112 -47.69 -3.00 -13.96
N ALA A 113 -48.67 -3.29 -13.08
CA ALA A 113 -48.41 -3.69 -11.70
C ALA A 113 -49.45 -4.68 -11.19
N TYR A 114 -49.01 -5.71 -10.49
CA TYR A 114 -49.83 -6.54 -9.62
C TYR A 114 -49.62 -6.10 -8.17
N TYR A 115 -50.68 -5.93 -7.42
CA TYR A 115 -50.64 -5.58 -6.00
C TYR A 115 -51.40 -6.59 -5.16
N ASP A 116 -50.70 -7.17 -4.18
CA ASP A 116 -51.30 -8.02 -3.15
C ASP A 116 -51.48 -7.22 -1.86
N GLY A 117 -52.74 -6.99 -1.48
CA GLY A 117 -53.05 -6.21 -0.29
C GLY A 117 -52.84 -6.97 1.03
N ASN A 118 -52.81 -8.30 1.01
CA ASN A 118 -52.55 -9.11 2.20
C ASN A 118 -51.07 -9.17 2.49
N GLU A 119 -50.25 -9.42 1.46
CA GLU A 119 -48.77 -9.44 1.53
C GLU A 119 -48.17 -8.03 1.50
N GLN A 120 -48.93 -7.04 1.02
CA GLN A 120 -48.50 -5.65 0.78
C GLN A 120 -47.32 -5.55 -0.19
N ILE A 121 -47.28 -6.43 -1.20
CA ILE A 121 -46.24 -6.47 -2.24
C ILE A 121 -46.80 -5.89 -3.55
N ALA A 122 -46.08 -4.93 -4.12
CA ALA A 122 -46.31 -4.42 -5.47
C ALA A 122 -45.28 -5.01 -6.45
N ARG A 123 -45.73 -5.73 -7.48
CA ARG A 123 -44.88 -6.28 -8.54
C ARG A 123 -45.06 -5.44 -9.80
N ALA A 124 -44.15 -4.53 -10.04
CA ALA A 124 -44.14 -3.62 -11.18
C ALA A 124 -43.34 -4.20 -12.35
N ARG A 125 -43.83 -4.05 -13.58
CA ARG A 125 -43.21 -4.54 -14.80
C ARG A 125 -43.28 -3.49 -15.91
N TYR A 126 -42.27 -3.51 -16.75
CA TYR A 126 -42.11 -2.67 -17.93
C TYR A 126 -41.96 -1.18 -17.61
N ASN A 127 -40.86 -0.60 -18.04
CA ASN A 127 -40.51 0.81 -17.86
C ASN A 127 -40.62 1.28 -16.38
N VAL A 128 -40.12 0.45 -15.47
CA VAL A 128 -40.30 0.72 -14.03
C VAL A 128 -39.32 1.82 -13.59
N VAL A 129 -39.89 2.83 -12.88
CA VAL A 129 -39.11 3.92 -12.26
C VAL A 129 -39.53 4.07 -10.80
N LEU A 130 -38.62 3.74 -9.89
CA LEU A 130 -38.80 4.02 -8.46
C LEU A 130 -38.07 5.30 -8.09
N ARG A 131 -38.76 6.27 -7.53
CA ARG A 131 -38.15 7.52 -7.02
C ARG A 131 -38.35 7.60 -5.52
N HIS A 132 -37.23 7.79 -4.83
CA HIS A 132 -37.22 8.06 -3.40
C HIS A 132 -36.29 9.22 -3.07
N ARG A 133 -36.85 10.39 -2.80
CA ARG A 133 -36.11 11.65 -2.59
C ARG A 133 -35.23 11.96 -3.82
N LYS A 134 -33.88 11.93 -3.63
CA LYS A 134 -32.89 12.18 -4.70
C LYS A 134 -32.46 10.91 -5.45
N THR A 135 -32.80 9.74 -4.94
CA THR A 135 -32.43 8.45 -5.53
C THR A 135 -33.50 8.02 -6.54
N VAL A 136 -33.09 7.61 -7.73
CA VAL A 136 -33.97 7.11 -8.78
C VAL A 136 -33.44 5.77 -9.27
N LEU A 137 -34.29 4.74 -9.27
CA LEU A 137 -34.01 3.41 -9.79
C LEU A 137 -34.84 3.18 -11.07
N TYR A 138 -34.20 2.75 -12.12
CA TYR A 138 -34.78 2.34 -13.41
C TYR A 138 -34.54 0.85 -13.62
N THR A 139 -35.57 0.11 -13.99
CA THR A 139 -35.51 -1.33 -14.31
C THR A 139 -36.74 -1.73 -15.14
N ASP A 140 -36.78 -2.94 -15.63
CA ASP A 140 -37.98 -3.49 -16.29
C ASP A 140 -38.79 -4.39 -15.35
N SER A 141 -38.23 -4.85 -14.23
CA SER A 141 -38.93 -5.65 -13.22
C SER A 141 -38.54 -5.25 -11.80
N LEU A 142 -39.52 -4.92 -10.98
CA LEU A 142 -39.33 -4.52 -9.59
C LEU A 142 -40.43 -5.08 -8.72
N ASP A 143 -40.07 -5.71 -7.62
CA ASP A 143 -40.94 -6.10 -6.54
C ASP A 143 -40.69 -5.17 -5.34
N PHE A 144 -41.74 -4.51 -4.86
CA PHE A 144 -41.68 -3.59 -3.72
C PHE A 144 -42.48 -4.14 -2.55
N ASP A 145 -41.78 -4.60 -1.53
CA ASP A 145 -42.33 -5.04 -0.25
C ASP A 145 -42.55 -3.82 0.67
N ARG A 146 -43.80 -3.49 0.94
CA ARG A 146 -44.18 -2.33 1.77
C ARG A 146 -44.09 -2.60 3.27
N ILE A 147 -44.04 -3.87 3.69
CA ILE A 147 -43.87 -4.23 5.11
C ILE A 147 -42.45 -3.99 5.55
N TYR A 148 -41.50 -4.40 4.71
CA TYR A 148 -40.04 -4.27 4.98
C TYR A 148 -39.40 -3.06 4.32
N ASP A 149 -40.19 -2.28 3.54
CA ASP A 149 -39.70 -1.12 2.77
C ASP A 149 -38.55 -1.44 1.79
N ASN A 150 -38.55 -2.66 1.23
CA ASN A 150 -37.56 -3.16 0.31
C ASN A 150 -38.05 -3.20 -1.14
N ALA A 151 -37.27 -2.67 -2.04
CA ALA A 151 -37.41 -2.79 -3.49
C ALA A 151 -36.37 -3.74 -4.05
N TYR A 152 -36.80 -4.74 -4.82
CA TYR A 152 -35.94 -5.74 -5.46
C TYR A 152 -36.07 -5.65 -6.98
N PHE A 153 -34.95 -5.64 -7.71
CA PHE A 153 -34.92 -5.78 -9.17
C PHE A 153 -34.01 -6.95 -9.57
N PHE A 154 -34.34 -7.64 -10.66
CA PHE A 154 -33.68 -8.90 -11.04
C PHE A 154 -33.54 -9.13 -12.56
N GLU A 155 -33.81 -8.14 -13.39
CA GLU A 155 -33.59 -8.16 -14.84
C GLU A 155 -32.75 -6.97 -15.29
N GLY A 156 -31.73 -6.65 -14.49
CA GLY A 156 -30.92 -5.45 -14.67
C GLY A 156 -31.57 -4.20 -14.08
N GLY A 157 -30.75 -3.34 -13.52
CA GLY A 157 -31.21 -2.07 -12.96
C GLY A 157 -30.13 -0.98 -13.02
N LYS A 158 -30.61 0.26 -13.04
CA LYS A 158 -29.78 1.46 -13.00
C LYS A 158 -30.28 2.37 -11.88
N MET A 159 -29.46 2.52 -10.85
CA MET A 159 -29.71 3.51 -9.79
C MET A 159 -28.91 4.77 -10.03
N VAL A 160 -29.54 5.92 -9.85
CA VAL A 160 -28.91 7.25 -9.88
C VAL A 160 -29.09 7.91 -8.52
N ASP A 161 -27.97 8.24 -7.86
CA ASP A 161 -27.94 8.98 -6.59
C ASP A 161 -26.99 10.19 -6.70
N GLY A 162 -27.57 11.35 -6.93
CA GLY A 162 -26.81 12.57 -7.21
C GLY A 162 -25.97 12.44 -8.49
N LYS A 163 -24.62 12.48 -8.35
CA LYS A 163 -23.67 12.32 -9.46
C LYS A 163 -23.23 10.87 -9.68
N THR A 164 -23.63 9.95 -8.80
CA THR A 164 -23.25 8.54 -8.85
C THR A 164 -24.30 7.75 -9.62
N THR A 165 -23.87 6.91 -10.52
CA THR A 165 -24.69 5.95 -11.26
C THR A 165 -24.20 4.55 -10.95
N LEU A 166 -25.11 3.66 -10.55
CA LEU A 166 -24.86 2.24 -10.30
C LEU A 166 -25.69 1.38 -11.25
N THR A 167 -25.10 0.34 -11.79
CA THR A 167 -25.81 -0.67 -12.59
C THR A 167 -25.41 -2.07 -12.11
N SER A 168 -26.34 -3.01 -12.16
CA SER A 168 -26.12 -4.43 -11.87
C SER A 168 -27.24 -5.27 -12.46
N ASP A 169 -27.06 -6.58 -12.51
CA ASP A 169 -28.11 -7.50 -12.97
C ASP A 169 -29.18 -7.70 -11.91
N TRP A 170 -28.80 -7.69 -10.62
CA TRP A 170 -29.70 -7.82 -9.48
C TRP A 170 -29.40 -6.75 -8.44
N GLY A 171 -30.42 -6.31 -7.73
CA GLY A 171 -30.22 -5.39 -6.61
C GLY A 171 -31.42 -5.24 -5.70
N GLU A 172 -31.12 -4.69 -4.53
CA GLU A 172 -32.05 -4.39 -3.46
C GLU A 172 -31.83 -2.96 -2.98
N TYR A 173 -32.92 -2.25 -2.69
CA TYR A 173 -32.90 -0.93 -2.09
C TYR A 173 -33.92 -0.84 -0.95
N ASN A 174 -33.44 -0.61 0.27
CA ASN A 174 -34.30 -0.35 1.42
C ASN A 174 -34.56 1.15 1.56
N THR A 175 -35.84 1.54 1.47
CA THR A 175 -36.24 2.96 1.46
C THR A 175 -36.19 3.62 2.84
N GLN A 176 -36.20 2.84 3.95
CA GLN A 176 -36.05 3.35 5.31
C GLN A 176 -34.57 3.56 5.68
N THR A 177 -33.80 2.48 5.59
CA THR A 177 -32.37 2.51 5.94
C THR A 177 -31.53 3.23 4.90
N LYS A 178 -32.02 3.32 3.65
CA LYS A 178 -31.30 3.83 2.46
C LYS A 178 -30.07 3.03 2.11
N MET A 179 -30.03 1.77 2.52
CA MET A 179 -29.02 0.81 2.11
C MET A 179 -29.41 0.17 0.79
N SER A 180 -28.44 -0.01 -0.08
CA SER A 180 -28.58 -0.75 -1.33
C SER A 180 -27.59 -1.90 -1.39
N VAL A 181 -28.00 -2.99 -2.03
CA VAL A 181 -27.13 -4.11 -2.39
C VAL A 181 -27.22 -4.32 -3.89
N PHE A 182 -26.08 -4.48 -4.54
CA PHE A 182 -25.97 -4.75 -5.97
C PHE A 182 -25.13 -6.00 -6.16
N ASN A 183 -25.59 -6.92 -7.00
CA ASN A 183 -24.90 -8.15 -7.31
C ASN A 183 -24.87 -8.39 -8.82
N TYR A 184 -23.81 -9.04 -9.26
CA TYR A 184 -23.56 -9.46 -10.64
C TYR A 184 -23.36 -8.29 -11.61
N ASP A 185 -22.19 -8.26 -12.24
CA ASP A 185 -21.73 -7.22 -13.18
C ASP A 185 -21.95 -5.78 -12.66
N VAL A 186 -21.65 -5.56 -11.38
CA VAL A 186 -21.84 -4.25 -10.75
C VAL A 186 -20.87 -3.24 -11.32
N LYS A 187 -21.41 -2.12 -11.80
CA LYS A 187 -20.65 -0.96 -12.28
C LYS A 187 -21.09 0.28 -11.55
N MET A 188 -20.15 0.99 -10.94
CA MET A 188 -20.38 2.27 -10.28
C MET A 188 -19.59 3.36 -10.99
N LYS A 189 -20.27 4.37 -11.47
CA LYS A 189 -19.66 5.51 -12.15
C LYS A 189 -19.91 6.78 -11.36
N ASN A 190 -18.84 7.49 -11.05
CA ASN A 190 -18.82 8.82 -10.45
C ASN A 190 -17.93 9.71 -11.33
N PRO A 191 -18.01 11.06 -11.33
CA PRO A 191 -17.11 11.92 -12.11
C PRO A 191 -15.61 11.63 -11.90
N ASP A 192 -15.22 11.20 -10.70
CA ASP A 192 -13.82 11.05 -10.29
C ASP A 192 -13.30 9.62 -10.42
N PHE A 193 -14.18 8.61 -10.55
CA PHE A 193 -13.78 7.21 -10.66
C PHE A 193 -14.82 6.33 -11.36
N PHE A 194 -14.35 5.17 -11.82
CA PHE A 194 -15.17 4.06 -12.32
C PHE A 194 -14.78 2.78 -11.58
N LEU A 195 -15.77 2.09 -11.02
CA LEU A 195 -15.61 0.84 -10.28
C LEU A 195 -16.38 -0.28 -10.97
N THR A 196 -15.77 -1.46 -11.06
CA THR A 196 -16.44 -2.73 -11.37
C THR A 196 -16.19 -3.72 -10.24
N THR A 197 -17.21 -4.48 -9.85
CA THR A 197 -17.14 -5.47 -8.76
C THR A 197 -18.24 -6.53 -8.92
N ASP A 198 -18.14 -7.64 -8.20
CA ASP A 198 -19.21 -8.63 -8.14
C ASP A 198 -20.35 -8.19 -7.23
N THR A 199 -20.02 -7.71 -6.04
CA THR A 199 -20.98 -7.30 -5.02
C THR A 199 -20.62 -5.95 -4.45
N LEU A 200 -21.61 -5.07 -4.36
CA LEU A 200 -21.49 -3.75 -3.78
C LEU A 200 -22.62 -3.50 -2.78
N TYR A 201 -22.26 -3.16 -1.56
CA TYR A 201 -23.16 -2.54 -0.59
C TYR A 201 -22.96 -1.03 -0.66
N TYR A 202 -24.04 -0.29 -0.82
CA TYR A 202 -23.99 1.16 -0.92
C TYR A 202 -24.93 1.83 0.09
N ASP A 203 -24.35 2.64 0.99
CA ASP A 203 -25.11 3.49 1.91
C ASP A 203 -25.41 4.82 1.23
N ASN A 204 -26.63 4.97 0.71
CA ASN A 204 -27.10 6.18 0.04
C ASN A 204 -27.21 7.39 0.98
N HIS A 205 -27.23 7.17 2.31
CA HIS A 205 -27.27 8.27 3.29
C HIS A 205 -25.89 8.86 3.51
N ASN A 206 -24.91 8.02 3.76
CA ASN A 206 -23.54 8.42 4.05
C ASN A 206 -22.66 8.48 2.79
N SER A 207 -23.16 7.97 1.65
CA SER A 207 -22.41 7.86 0.38
C SER A 207 -21.16 6.97 0.51
N MET A 208 -21.30 5.88 1.26
CA MET A 208 -20.26 4.90 1.52
C MET A 208 -20.48 3.65 0.66
N ALA A 209 -19.50 3.30 -0.15
CA ALA A 209 -19.45 2.06 -0.91
C ALA A 209 -18.60 1.02 -0.17
N HIS A 210 -19.09 -0.21 -0.09
CA HIS A 210 -18.37 -1.37 0.43
C HIS A 210 -18.34 -2.43 -0.67
N ILE A 211 -17.15 -2.67 -1.21
CA ILE A 211 -16.89 -3.67 -2.26
C ILE A 211 -16.56 -5.02 -1.63
N VAL A 212 -17.11 -6.08 -2.22
CA VAL A 212 -16.85 -7.47 -1.82
C VAL A 212 -16.64 -8.32 -3.08
N GLY A 213 -15.50 -9.01 -3.15
CA GLY A 213 -15.06 -9.78 -4.31
C GLY A 213 -14.14 -8.98 -5.24
N PRO A 214 -13.65 -9.61 -6.32
CA PRO A 214 -12.72 -9.01 -7.27
C PRO A 214 -13.24 -7.67 -7.82
N SER A 215 -12.53 -6.59 -7.52
CA SER A 215 -12.95 -5.23 -7.84
C SER A 215 -11.83 -4.47 -8.52
N ASN A 216 -12.18 -3.72 -9.58
CA ASN A 216 -11.28 -2.84 -10.29
C ASN A 216 -11.79 -1.41 -10.20
N ILE A 217 -10.94 -0.50 -9.76
CA ILE A 217 -11.24 0.94 -9.65
C ILE A 217 -10.27 1.69 -10.55
N THR A 218 -10.81 2.59 -11.38
CA THR A 218 -10.02 3.47 -12.24
C THR A 218 -10.33 4.92 -11.87
N SER A 219 -9.29 5.70 -11.56
CA SER A 219 -9.39 7.13 -11.26
C SER A 219 -8.22 7.87 -11.91
N GLY A 220 -8.49 8.67 -12.95
CA GLY A 220 -7.44 9.24 -13.79
C GLY A 220 -6.52 8.16 -14.37
N ASN A 221 -5.22 8.25 -14.08
CA ASN A 221 -4.21 7.26 -14.47
C ASN A 221 -3.99 6.15 -13.43
N ASN A 222 -4.73 6.18 -12.33
CA ASN A 222 -4.62 5.17 -11.28
C ASN A 222 -5.54 3.98 -11.58
N HIS A 223 -4.99 2.78 -11.49
CA HIS A 223 -5.74 1.53 -11.54
C HIS A 223 -5.53 0.81 -10.21
N ILE A 224 -6.62 0.40 -9.58
CA ILE A 224 -6.60 -0.24 -8.28
C ILE A 224 -7.37 -1.56 -8.39
N TYR A 225 -6.75 -2.64 -7.92
CA TYR A 225 -7.39 -3.92 -7.68
C TYR A 225 -7.52 -4.16 -6.18
N SER A 226 -8.68 -4.61 -5.73
CA SER A 226 -8.93 -5.02 -4.35
C SER A 226 -10.08 -6.01 -4.29
N GLU A 227 -10.08 -6.91 -3.31
CA GLU A 227 -11.16 -7.88 -3.09
C GLU A 227 -12.10 -7.47 -1.95
N LEU A 228 -11.67 -6.51 -1.13
CA LEU A 228 -12.46 -6.00 -0.01
C LEU A 228 -12.07 -4.55 0.24
N GLY A 229 -13.06 -3.68 0.38
CA GLY A 229 -12.76 -2.29 0.68
C GLY A 229 -13.97 -1.42 0.94
N PHE A 230 -13.68 -0.25 1.50
CA PHE A 230 -14.65 0.81 1.73
C PHE A 230 -14.19 2.07 1.00
N TYR A 231 -15.12 2.75 0.36
CA TYR A 231 -14.88 4.01 -0.31
C TYR A 231 -15.94 5.05 0.06
N ASP A 232 -15.50 6.16 0.63
CA ASP A 232 -16.35 7.33 0.89
C ASP A 232 -16.35 8.23 -0.34
N THR A 233 -17.48 8.28 -1.05
CA THR A 233 -17.61 9.06 -2.30
C THR A 233 -17.71 10.58 -2.09
N LYS A 234 -17.91 11.06 -0.86
CA LYS A 234 -17.93 12.49 -0.51
C LYS A 234 -16.57 12.99 -0.06
N LEU A 235 -15.91 12.20 0.80
CA LEU A 235 -14.60 12.55 1.35
C LEU A 235 -13.47 12.11 0.41
N GLU A 236 -13.76 11.27 -0.59
CA GLU A 236 -12.81 10.70 -1.54
C GLU A 236 -11.70 9.91 -0.83
N ARG A 237 -12.12 9.07 0.13
CA ARG A 237 -11.25 8.24 0.95
C ARG A 237 -11.50 6.77 0.68
N ALA A 238 -10.43 6.01 0.48
CA ALA A 238 -10.49 4.57 0.32
C ALA A 238 -9.76 3.87 1.48
N ARG A 239 -10.30 2.74 1.91
CA ARG A 239 -9.62 1.76 2.74
C ARG A 239 -9.79 0.40 2.08
N LEU A 240 -8.71 -0.12 1.55
CA LEU A 240 -8.65 -1.36 0.80
C LEU A 240 -7.96 -2.43 1.63
N MET A 241 -8.38 -3.67 1.50
CA MET A 241 -7.90 -4.82 2.28
C MET A 241 -7.74 -6.04 1.37
N ASN A 242 -7.16 -7.12 1.89
CA ASN A 242 -6.93 -8.37 1.16
C ASN A 242 -5.99 -8.21 -0.03
N ARG A 243 -4.76 -7.72 0.25
CA ARG A 243 -3.69 -7.64 -0.75
C ARG A 243 -4.04 -6.75 -1.95
N SER A 244 -4.34 -5.51 -1.67
CA SER A 244 -4.67 -4.53 -2.71
C SER A 244 -3.45 -4.09 -3.53
N VAL A 245 -3.67 -3.87 -4.81
CA VAL A 245 -2.64 -3.45 -5.79
C VAL A 245 -3.07 -2.14 -6.42
N MET A 246 -2.19 -1.14 -6.36
CA MET A 246 -2.38 0.15 -7.03
C MET A 246 -1.29 0.34 -8.08
N THR A 247 -1.65 0.74 -9.29
CA THR A 247 -0.69 1.00 -10.38
C THR A 247 -0.92 2.38 -10.98
N ASN A 248 0.18 3.07 -11.32
CA ASN A 248 0.16 4.36 -12.01
C ASN A 248 1.47 4.56 -12.78
N GLY A 249 1.41 4.66 -14.11
CA GLY A 249 2.52 5.09 -14.95
C GLY A 249 3.84 4.31 -14.77
N GLY A 250 3.77 2.97 -14.59
CA GLY A 250 4.95 2.13 -14.36
C GLY A 250 5.35 2.01 -12.89
N LYS A 251 4.58 2.63 -11.98
CA LYS A 251 4.70 2.47 -10.53
C LYS A 251 3.64 1.52 -10.01
N MET A 252 3.97 0.71 -9.02
CA MET A 252 3.06 -0.24 -8.38
C MET A 252 3.25 -0.18 -6.87
N LEU A 253 2.14 -0.08 -6.14
CA LEU A 253 2.09 -0.23 -4.68
C LEU A 253 1.21 -1.43 -4.35
N VAL A 254 1.70 -2.30 -3.49
CA VAL A 254 0.98 -3.47 -2.95
C VAL A 254 1.05 -3.42 -1.43
N GLY A 255 -0.02 -3.78 -0.77
CA GLY A 255 -0.07 -3.94 0.69
C GLY A 255 -1.29 -4.76 1.09
N ASP A 256 -1.25 -5.40 2.25
CA ASP A 256 -2.40 -6.16 2.77
C ASP A 256 -3.55 -5.24 3.16
N SER A 257 -3.22 -4.01 3.59
CA SER A 257 -4.19 -2.93 3.75
C SER A 257 -3.61 -1.63 3.21
N VAL A 258 -4.42 -0.90 2.43
CA VAL A 258 -4.05 0.40 1.85
C VAL A 258 -5.12 1.43 2.21
N TYR A 259 -4.71 2.54 2.78
CA TYR A 259 -5.54 3.73 2.98
C TYR A 259 -5.12 4.81 2.00
N TYR A 260 -6.09 5.50 1.42
CA TYR A 260 -5.87 6.62 0.50
C TYR A 260 -6.87 7.74 0.77
N ASP A 261 -6.38 8.97 0.84
CA ASP A 261 -7.17 10.21 0.92
C ASP A 261 -6.80 11.08 -0.29
N SER A 262 -7.69 11.13 -1.29
CA SER A 262 -7.45 11.85 -2.54
C SER A 262 -7.29 13.35 -2.34
N LYS A 263 -8.07 13.95 -1.44
CA LYS A 263 -8.04 15.41 -1.18
C LYS A 263 -6.75 15.85 -0.49
N MET A 264 -6.24 15.02 0.39
CA MET A 264 -4.98 15.29 1.08
C MET A 264 -3.76 14.83 0.29
N GLY A 265 -3.94 14.06 -0.79
CA GLY A 265 -2.84 13.40 -1.50
C GLY A 265 -2.03 12.50 -0.57
N PHE A 266 -2.69 11.82 0.36
CA PHE A 266 -2.05 11.01 1.40
C PHE A 266 -2.40 9.54 1.23
N SER A 267 -1.40 8.67 1.31
CA SER A 267 -1.58 7.23 1.31
C SER A 267 -0.75 6.54 2.37
N GLN A 268 -1.28 5.44 2.90
CA GLN A 268 -0.60 4.51 3.81
C GLN A 268 -0.80 3.08 3.33
N ALA A 269 0.23 2.26 3.49
CA ALA A 269 0.16 0.84 3.23
C ALA A 269 0.72 0.06 4.43
N PHE A 270 0.08 -1.06 4.75
CA PHE A 270 0.39 -1.87 5.91
C PHE A 270 0.57 -3.33 5.51
N TYR A 271 1.53 -3.99 6.13
CA TYR A 271 1.93 -5.39 6.00
C TYR A 271 2.30 -5.80 4.58
N ASP A 272 3.45 -6.44 4.46
CA ASP A 272 4.02 -6.89 3.18
C ASP A 272 3.95 -5.80 2.09
N VAL A 273 4.28 -4.59 2.47
CA VAL A 273 4.27 -3.44 1.55
C VAL A 273 5.35 -3.63 0.50
N VAL A 274 4.96 -3.50 -0.76
CA VAL A 274 5.87 -3.54 -1.91
C VAL A 274 5.57 -2.34 -2.80
N TYR A 275 6.56 -1.46 -2.94
CA TYR A 275 6.54 -0.39 -3.93
C TYR A 275 7.56 -0.68 -5.03
N VAL A 276 7.17 -0.61 -6.28
CA VAL A 276 8.03 -0.79 -7.46
C VAL A 276 7.91 0.43 -8.36
N ASP A 277 9.04 1.00 -8.73
CA ASP A 277 9.15 1.99 -9.81
C ASP A 277 9.94 1.36 -10.96
N SER A 278 9.24 0.89 -11.97
CA SER A 278 9.83 0.20 -13.13
C SER A 278 10.63 1.15 -14.02
N VAL A 279 10.29 2.45 -14.00
CA VAL A 279 10.97 3.49 -14.80
C VAL A 279 12.36 3.75 -14.23
N ASN A 280 12.43 3.95 -12.91
CA ASN A 280 13.70 4.20 -12.20
C ASN A 280 14.39 2.91 -11.74
N ARG A 281 13.81 1.73 -12.04
CA ARG A 281 14.33 0.40 -11.72
C ARG A 281 14.69 0.24 -10.24
N ASN A 282 13.79 0.67 -9.37
CA ASN A 282 13.92 0.50 -7.93
C ASN A 282 12.67 -0.11 -7.30
N LYS A 283 12.87 -0.73 -6.14
CA LYS A 283 11.83 -1.36 -5.35
C LYS A 283 12.09 -1.08 -3.87
N PHE A 284 11.03 -0.79 -3.13
CA PHE A 284 11.05 -0.73 -1.67
C PHE A 284 10.10 -1.77 -1.10
N THR A 285 10.52 -2.41 -0.02
CA THR A 285 9.68 -3.36 0.74
C THR A 285 9.75 -3.03 2.23
N GLY A 286 8.69 -3.35 2.98
CA GLY A 286 8.62 -3.15 4.43
C GLY A 286 7.24 -3.52 4.94
N ASN A 287 6.97 -3.37 6.24
CA ASN A 287 5.64 -3.64 6.80
C ASN A 287 4.77 -2.39 6.96
N TYR A 288 5.37 -1.21 6.84
CA TYR A 288 4.65 0.06 6.83
C TYR A 288 5.25 1.02 5.80
N GLY A 289 4.39 1.69 5.05
CA GLY A 289 4.75 2.76 4.12
C GLY A 289 3.74 3.89 4.13
N GLU A 290 4.22 5.12 3.94
CA GLU A 290 3.36 6.30 3.74
C GLU A 290 3.92 7.21 2.65
N TYR A 291 3.02 7.92 1.98
CA TYR A 291 3.36 8.86 0.92
C TYR A 291 2.45 10.08 0.95
N TYR A 292 3.04 11.26 0.82
CA TYR A 292 2.38 12.56 0.71
C TYR A 292 2.67 13.16 -0.67
N GLU A 293 1.67 13.15 -1.54
CA GLU A 293 1.80 13.54 -2.94
C GLU A 293 2.23 15.01 -3.09
N HIS A 294 1.59 15.92 -2.35
CA HIS A 294 1.85 17.36 -2.46
C HIS A 294 3.25 17.79 -2.00
N THR A 295 3.85 17.06 -1.09
CA THR A 295 5.20 17.35 -0.59
C THR A 295 6.26 16.45 -1.20
N GLY A 296 5.84 15.37 -1.88
CA GLY A 296 6.73 14.33 -2.36
C GLY A 296 7.52 13.65 -1.25
N TYR A 297 6.98 13.65 -0.01
CA TYR A 297 7.55 12.92 1.11
C TYR A 297 7.06 11.47 1.10
N ALA A 298 7.98 10.54 1.35
CA ALA A 298 7.62 9.14 1.58
C ALA A 298 8.43 8.55 2.74
N MET A 299 7.87 7.58 3.41
CA MET A 299 8.53 6.80 4.45
C MET A 299 8.23 5.31 4.28
N CYS A 300 9.24 4.47 4.57
CA CYS A 300 9.09 3.03 4.65
C CYS A 300 9.86 2.53 5.87
N THR A 301 9.24 1.71 6.69
CA THR A 301 9.83 1.21 7.94
C THR A 301 9.36 -0.21 8.24
N ASP A 302 9.92 -0.79 9.30
CA ASP A 302 9.69 -2.15 9.74
C ASP A 302 10.09 -3.19 8.67
N SER A 303 11.31 -3.73 8.85
CA SER A 303 11.97 -4.63 7.90
C SER A 303 12.19 -3.99 6.51
N ALA A 304 12.43 -2.69 6.48
CA ALA A 304 12.50 -1.93 5.25
C ALA A 304 13.76 -2.28 4.43
N VAL A 305 13.56 -2.49 3.12
CA VAL A 305 14.64 -2.76 2.16
C VAL A 305 14.44 -1.93 0.89
N ALA A 306 15.48 -1.22 0.50
CA ALA A 306 15.59 -0.59 -0.82
C ALA A 306 16.38 -1.52 -1.75
N ILE A 307 15.85 -1.74 -2.96
CA ILE A 307 16.47 -2.61 -3.97
C ILE A 307 16.65 -1.81 -5.26
N ASP A 308 17.87 -1.64 -5.69
CA ASP A 308 18.21 -1.09 -7.01
C ASP A 308 18.54 -2.24 -7.96
N PHE A 309 17.76 -2.36 -9.03
CA PHE A 309 17.98 -3.35 -10.10
C PHE A 309 18.29 -2.68 -11.45
N SER A 310 18.82 -1.46 -11.42
CA SER A 310 19.27 -0.74 -12.63
C SER A 310 20.48 -1.38 -13.30
N GLN A 311 21.27 -2.13 -12.53
CA GLN A 311 22.46 -2.85 -12.97
C GLN A 311 22.17 -4.35 -13.17
N GLY A 312 23.11 -5.08 -13.77
CA GLY A 312 22.98 -6.53 -14.01
C GLY A 312 22.83 -7.38 -12.73
N ASP A 313 23.33 -6.90 -11.58
CA ASP A 313 23.12 -7.49 -10.25
C ASP A 313 22.45 -6.45 -9.35
N SER A 314 21.51 -6.90 -8.50
CA SER A 314 20.73 -6.00 -7.65
C SER A 314 21.50 -5.63 -6.39
N LEU A 315 21.45 -4.34 -6.03
CA LEU A 315 21.90 -3.82 -4.74
C LEU A 315 20.72 -3.85 -3.75
N PHE A 316 20.88 -4.55 -2.65
CA PHE A 316 19.95 -4.61 -1.54
C PHE A 316 20.48 -3.76 -0.39
N VAL A 317 19.68 -2.82 0.10
CA VAL A 317 20.02 -1.96 1.24
C VAL A 317 18.92 -2.09 2.28
N HIS A 318 19.26 -2.56 3.46
CA HIS A 318 18.39 -2.57 4.64
C HIS A 318 18.70 -1.38 5.53
N ALA A 319 17.67 -0.82 6.16
CA ALA A 319 17.72 0.14 7.26
C ALA A 319 16.47 -0.02 8.11
N ASP A 320 16.48 0.47 9.35
CA ASP A 320 15.28 0.47 10.18
C ASP A 320 14.17 1.33 9.54
N THR A 321 14.54 2.46 8.93
CA THR A 321 13.61 3.38 8.27
C THR A 321 14.25 4.06 7.08
N PHE A 322 13.54 4.11 5.95
CA PHE A 322 13.84 4.98 4.82
C PHE A 322 12.89 6.17 4.81
N LYS A 323 13.44 7.38 4.55
CA LYS A 323 12.66 8.59 4.30
C LYS A 323 13.11 9.23 3.00
N LEU A 324 12.17 9.52 2.14
CA LEU A 324 12.38 10.29 0.91
C LEU A 324 11.82 11.70 1.13
N VAL A 325 12.63 12.70 0.86
CA VAL A 325 12.25 14.11 0.89
C VAL A 325 12.49 14.71 -0.48
N THR A 326 11.46 15.30 -1.06
CA THR A 326 11.55 16.00 -2.36
C THR A 326 11.69 17.49 -2.13
N PHE A 327 12.61 18.11 -2.84
CA PHE A 327 12.89 19.53 -2.82
C PHE A 327 12.55 20.15 -4.16
N ASN A 328 12.13 21.42 -4.16
CA ASN A 328 11.77 22.18 -5.36
C ASN A 328 10.71 21.43 -6.21
N ILE A 329 9.71 20.86 -5.54
CA ILE A 329 8.61 20.16 -6.20
C ILE A 329 7.92 21.11 -7.21
N GLU A 330 7.47 20.59 -8.35
CA GLU A 330 6.84 21.36 -9.44
C GLU A 330 7.77 22.37 -10.15
N THR A 331 9.09 22.25 -9.98
CA THR A 331 10.08 23.05 -10.71
C THR A 331 11.02 22.17 -11.54
N ASP A 332 11.67 22.75 -12.55
CA ASP A 332 12.68 22.06 -13.37
C ASP A 332 13.93 21.65 -12.57
N SER A 333 14.09 22.20 -11.36
CA SER A 333 15.22 21.91 -10.47
C SER A 333 14.85 20.95 -9.34
N VAL A 334 13.82 20.12 -9.52
CA VAL A 334 13.42 19.12 -8.54
C VAL A 334 14.54 18.12 -8.25
N TYR A 335 14.80 17.87 -6.97
CA TYR A 335 15.72 16.82 -6.53
C TYR A 335 15.22 16.13 -5.27
N ARG A 336 15.76 14.95 -4.97
CA ARG A 336 15.34 14.12 -3.86
C ARG A 336 16.51 13.71 -2.99
N LYS A 337 16.25 13.62 -1.67
CA LYS A 337 17.16 12.97 -0.73
C LYS A 337 16.48 11.74 -0.14
N ILE A 338 17.18 10.62 -0.17
CA ILE A 338 16.77 9.37 0.48
C ILE A 338 17.65 9.22 1.71
N HIS A 339 17.05 9.20 2.87
CA HIS A 339 17.69 8.94 4.14
C HIS A 339 17.38 7.51 4.58
N ALA A 340 18.42 6.75 4.85
CA ALA A 340 18.34 5.45 5.51
C ALA A 340 18.85 5.63 6.95
N TYR A 341 17.97 5.42 7.93
CA TYR A 341 18.27 5.63 9.34
C TYR A 341 18.41 4.32 10.07
N HIS A 342 19.52 4.21 10.73
CA HIS A 342 19.99 3.18 11.64
C HIS A 342 20.15 1.79 11.02
N HIS A 343 21.22 1.15 11.46
CA HIS A 343 21.54 -0.23 11.15
C HIS A 343 21.65 -0.52 9.65
N VAL A 344 22.20 0.44 8.87
CA VAL A 344 22.30 0.30 7.42
C VAL A 344 23.25 -0.81 7.05
N ARG A 345 22.76 -1.77 6.27
CA ARG A 345 23.53 -2.86 5.68
C ARG A 345 23.19 -3.02 4.22
N ALA A 346 24.21 -3.01 3.37
CA ALA A 346 24.06 -3.12 1.93
C ALA A 346 24.79 -4.35 1.38
N PHE A 347 24.17 -5.04 0.43
CA PHE A 347 24.71 -6.21 -0.23
C PHE A 347 24.47 -6.19 -1.73
N ARG A 348 25.56 -6.31 -2.47
CA ARG A 348 25.68 -6.79 -3.86
C ARG A 348 26.91 -7.68 -3.91
N ARG A 349 27.03 -8.63 -4.83
CA ARG A 349 28.13 -9.61 -4.84
C ARG A 349 29.52 -8.96 -4.82
N ASP A 350 29.72 -7.90 -5.56
CA ASP A 350 30.99 -7.17 -5.69
C ASP A 350 31.16 -6.05 -4.64
N VAL A 351 30.06 -5.56 -4.05
CA VAL A 351 30.08 -4.43 -3.10
C VAL A 351 29.19 -4.75 -1.90
N GLN A 352 29.74 -4.55 -0.70
CA GLN A 352 28.99 -4.59 0.55
C GLN A 352 29.30 -3.33 1.36
N ALA A 353 28.36 -2.91 2.22
CA ALA A 353 28.60 -1.80 3.13
C ALA A 353 27.83 -1.97 4.43
N VAL A 354 28.38 -1.38 5.50
CA VAL A 354 27.75 -1.27 6.82
C VAL A 354 28.03 0.13 7.35
N CYS A 355 26.99 0.81 7.85
CA CYS A 355 27.11 2.09 8.56
C CYS A 355 25.87 2.28 9.44
N ASP A 356 25.87 3.28 10.32
CA ASP A 356 24.65 3.59 11.07
C ASP A 356 23.60 4.25 10.17
N SER A 357 23.99 5.23 9.38
CA SER A 357 23.07 6.00 8.55
C SER A 357 23.65 6.28 7.17
N LEU A 358 22.76 6.41 6.17
CA LEU A 358 23.12 6.69 4.79
C LEU A 358 22.19 7.75 4.20
N VAL A 359 22.75 8.67 3.41
CA VAL A 359 21.96 9.67 2.67
C VAL A 359 22.36 9.64 1.21
N TYR A 360 21.40 9.38 0.33
CA TYR A 360 21.55 9.60 -1.12
C TYR A 360 20.94 10.93 -1.52
N ASN A 361 21.69 11.78 -2.22
CA ASN A 361 21.24 13.07 -2.74
C ASN A 361 21.27 13.04 -4.28
N SER A 362 20.10 13.13 -4.91
CA SER A 362 19.99 13.06 -6.37
C SER A 362 20.49 14.32 -7.08
N LYS A 363 20.73 15.44 -6.36
CA LYS A 363 21.23 16.69 -6.95
C LYS A 363 22.66 16.57 -7.44
N ASP A 364 23.49 15.91 -6.67
CA ASP A 364 24.92 15.68 -6.95
C ASP A 364 25.22 14.19 -7.18
N SER A 365 24.19 13.35 -7.18
CA SER A 365 24.28 11.90 -7.32
C SER A 365 25.28 11.27 -6.34
N CYS A 366 25.33 11.80 -5.12
CA CYS A 366 26.22 11.38 -4.06
C CYS A 366 25.47 10.58 -3.00
N MET A 367 26.04 9.43 -2.63
CA MET A 367 25.64 8.62 -1.49
C MET A 367 26.69 8.79 -0.38
N THR A 368 26.27 9.29 0.77
CA THR A 368 27.14 9.52 1.93
C THR A 368 26.80 8.54 3.05
N LEU A 369 27.79 7.80 3.52
CA LEU A 369 27.68 6.85 4.63
C LEU A 369 28.25 7.54 5.89
N TYR A 370 27.46 7.55 6.95
CA TYR A 370 27.75 8.22 8.21
C TYR A 370 27.91 7.23 9.36
N HIS A 371 28.70 7.62 10.34
CA HIS A 371 28.92 6.89 11.58
C HIS A 371 29.43 5.46 11.38
N ASP A 372 30.75 5.35 11.49
CA ASP A 372 31.47 4.09 11.37
C ASP A 372 31.32 3.35 10.03
N PRO A 373 31.38 4.03 8.87
CA PRO A 373 31.20 3.37 7.59
C PRO A 373 32.33 2.37 7.31
N ILE A 374 31.91 1.21 6.81
CA ILE A 374 32.80 0.19 6.27
C ILE A 374 32.26 -0.25 4.93
N MET A 375 33.12 -0.29 3.93
CA MET A 375 32.78 -0.82 2.61
C MET A 375 33.73 -1.96 2.24
N TRP A 376 33.20 -2.91 1.49
CA TRP A 376 34.00 -3.94 0.83
C TRP A 376 33.75 -3.90 -0.67
N ASN A 377 34.82 -3.92 -1.44
CA ASN A 377 34.77 -4.05 -2.90
C ASN A 377 35.73 -5.15 -3.32
N ASN A 378 35.20 -6.22 -3.92
CA ASN A 378 35.99 -7.39 -4.34
C ASN A 378 36.96 -7.92 -3.25
N GLY A 379 36.53 -7.91 -1.99
CA GLY A 379 37.31 -8.39 -0.85
C GLY A 379 38.29 -7.35 -0.24
N GLN A 380 38.43 -6.17 -0.83
CA GLN A 380 39.15 -5.04 -0.23
C GLN A 380 38.22 -4.29 0.74
N GLN A 381 38.64 -4.14 1.97
CA GLN A 381 37.94 -3.37 2.99
C GLN A 381 38.38 -1.90 2.96
N LEU A 382 37.44 -0.99 3.03
CA LEU A 382 37.65 0.46 3.11
C LEU A 382 36.89 1.00 4.35
N VAL A 383 37.58 1.80 5.15
CA VAL A 383 37.05 2.39 6.40
C VAL A 383 37.41 3.88 6.44
N GLY A 384 36.61 4.69 7.08
CA GLY A 384 36.88 6.09 7.35
C GLY A 384 35.86 6.66 8.36
N ASP A 385 35.94 7.95 8.63
CA ASP A 385 34.95 8.65 9.45
C ASP A 385 33.68 8.97 8.62
N LEU A 386 33.88 9.22 7.32
CA LEU A 386 32.83 9.49 6.33
C LEU A 386 33.22 8.87 4.99
N VAL A 387 32.26 8.28 4.29
CA VAL A 387 32.45 7.75 2.94
C VAL A 387 31.41 8.34 1.99
N ASN A 388 31.92 9.03 0.95
CA ASN A 388 31.10 9.52 -0.16
C ASN A 388 31.29 8.61 -1.37
N VAL A 389 30.18 8.20 -1.99
CA VAL A 389 30.14 7.41 -3.23
C VAL A 389 29.42 8.23 -4.28
N TYR A 390 30.13 8.65 -5.30
CA TYR A 390 29.54 9.43 -6.41
C TYR A 390 29.14 8.48 -7.54
N ILE A 391 27.94 8.68 -8.06
CA ILE A 391 27.32 7.83 -9.07
C ILE A 391 27.14 8.66 -10.34
N ARG A 392 27.55 8.10 -11.49
CA ARG A 392 27.31 8.65 -12.82
C ARG A 392 26.78 7.55 -13.72
N ASP A 393 25.68 7.83 -14.44
CA ASP A 393 25.03 6.87 -15.34
C ASP A 393 24.74 5.51 -14.66
N SER A 394 24.28 5.57 -13.40
CA SER A 394 23.95 4.42 -12.54
C SER A 394 25.16 3.53 -12.15
N VAL A 395 26.39 3.93 -12.42
CA VAL A 395 27.60 3.25 -11.97
C VAL A 395 28.42 4.14 -11.03
N ILE A 396 29.24 3.52 -10.18
CA ILE A 396 30.18 4.27 -9.31
C ILE A 396 31.18 4.96 -10.19
N ASP A 397 31.26 6.30 -10.09
CA ASP A 397 32.29 7.13 -10.75
C ASP A 397 33.56 7.24 -9.89
N HIS A 398 33.39 7.65 -8.64
CA HIS A 398 34.48 7.68 -7.69
C HIS A 398 33.96 7.59 -6.24
N THR A 399 34.86 7.21 -5.34
CA THR A 399 34.66 7.26 -3.90
C THR A 399 35.60 8.24 -3.25
N HIS A 400 35.17 8.90 -2.19
CA HIS A 400 35.99 9.77 -1.34
C HIS A 400 35.80 9.39 0.12
N ILE A 401 36.83 8.88 0.74
CA ILE A 401 36.88 8.49 2.15
C ILE A 401 37.60 9.59 2.91
N ILE A 402 36.96 10.10 3.95
CA ILE A 402 37.40 11.28 4.70
C ILE A 402 37.60 10.88 6.16
N GLY A 403 38.72 11.29 6.71
CA GLY A 403 39.12 11.06 8.10
C GLY A 403 39.49 9.61 8.39
N ASN A 404 40.65 9.37 8.97
CA ASN A 404 41.14 8.04 9.35
C ASN A 404 40.96 6.99 8.24
N ALA A 405 41.17 7.41 6.98
CA ALA A 405 40.91 6.58 5.82
C ALA A 405 41.87 5.38 5.82
N PHE A 406 41.31 4.16 5.74
CA PHE A 406 42.06 2.92 5.81
C PHE A 406 41.58 1.92 4.77
N SER A 407 42.51 1.40 3.98
CA SER A 407 42.29 0.35 3.00
C SER A 407 43.05 -0.92 3.41
N ILE A 408 42.35 -2.05 3.42
CA ILE A 408 42.92 -3.36 3.78
C ILE A 408 42.51 -4.39 2.75
N GLN A 409 43.50 -5.16 2.27
CA GLN A 409 43.27 -6.29 1.38
C GLN A 409 44.01 -7.51 1.92
N GLN A 410 43.27 -8.57 2.26
CA GLN A 410 43.82 -9.85 2.64
C GLN A 410 44.46 -10.52 1.41
N LEU A 411 45.65 -11.07 1.54
CA LEU A 411 46.28 -11.82 0.46
C LEU A 411 45.57 -13.16 0.25
N LYS A 412 45.50 -13.60 -0.99
CA LYS A 412 44.93 -14.90 -1.33
C LYS A 412 45.89 -16.03 -1.08
N SER A 413 47.19 -15.77 -1.26
CA SER A 413 48.28 -16.72 -1.05
C SER A 413 48.56 -17.03 0.43
N ASP A 414 48.35 -16.02 1.31
CA ASP A 414 48.49 -16.16 2.77
C ASP A 414 47.49 -15.27 3.50
N THR A 415 46.49 -15.89 4.09
CA THR A 415 45.42 -15.20 4.80
C THR A 415 45.86 -14.51 6.11
N ALA A 416 47.08 -14.73 6.57
CA ALA A 416 47.69 -14.02 7.71
C ALA A 416 48.33 -12.69 7.32
N CYS A 417 48.44 -12.42 6.01
CA CYS A 417 49.10 -11.24 5.45
C CYS A 417 48.05 -10.28 4.83
N TYR A 418 48.26 -8.98 5.05
CA TYR A 418 47.35 -7.93 4.60
C TYR A 418 48.11 -6.77 3.96
N ASN A 419 47.76 -6.42 2.73
CA ASN A 419 48.15 -5.15 2.13
C ASN A 419 47.34 -4.03 2.77
N GLN A 420 47.99 -2.97 3.19
CA GLN A 420 47.42 -1.92 4.03
C GLN A 420 47.83 -0.54 3.54
N VAL A 421 46.94 0.38 3.48
CA VAL A 421 47.21 1.80 3.27
C VAL A 421 46.35 2.59 4.27
N SER A 422 46.97 3.48 5.04
CA SER A 422 46.27 4.45 5.86
C SER A 422 46.60 5.88 5.45
N SER A 423 45.67 6.81 5.58
CA SER A 423 45.86 8.21 5.27
C SER A 423 44.78 9.07 5.88
N ARG A 424 44.84 10.38 5.73
CA ARG A 424 43.77 11.28 6.12
C ARG A 424 42.60 11.19 5.15
N GLU A 425 42.86 11.10 3.83
CA GLU A 425 41.83 11.01 2.79
C GLU A 425 42.24 9.99 1.72
N MET A 426 41.24 9.27 1.19
CA MET A 426 41.42 8.36 0.04
C MET A 426 40.39 8.62 -1.03
N PHE A 427 40.81 8.50 -2.29
CA PHE A 427 39.96 8.56 -3.46
C PHE A 427 40.15 7.29 -4.29
N SER A 428 39.06 6.75 -4.83
CA SER A 428 39.13 5.67 -5.81
C SER A 428 38.27 6.04 -7.01
N TYR A 429 38.84 6.00 -8.20
CA TYR A 429 38.19 6.35 -9.46
C TYR A 429 37.92 5.09 -10.27
N PHE A 430 36.69 5.00 -10.82
CA PHE A 430 36.21 3.82 -11.53
C PHE A 430 35.93 4.15 -13.00
N VAL A 431 36.15 3.17 -13.87
CA VAL A 431 35.73 3.18 -15.27
C VAL A 431 35.04 1.84 -15.54
N GLU A 432 33.81 1.86 -16.03
CA GLU A 432 33.00 0.66 -16.27
C GLU A 432 32.91 -0.28 -15.04
N GLY A 433 32.79 0.31 -13.84
CA GLY A 433 32.71 -0.43 -12.58
C GLY A 433 34.02 -1.03 -12.07
N LYS A 434 35.13 -0.82 -12.78
CA LYS A 434 36.46 -1.29 -12.38
C LYS A 434 37.29 -0.12 -11.88
N ILE A 435 38.01 -0.32 -10.76
CA ILE A 435 38.94 0.69 -10.23
C ILE A 435 40.09 0.92 -11.23
N ARG A 436 40.34 2.17 -11.56
CA ARG A 436 41.41 2.60 -12.46
C ARG A 436 42.53 3.37 -11.76
N GLN A 437 42.15 4.13 -10.74
CA GLN A 437 43.12 4.90 -9.96
C GLN A 437 42.67 4.91 -8.49
N ALA A 438 43.63 4.74 -7.60
CA ALA A 438 43.45 5.04 -6.18
C ALA A 438 44.48 6.11 -5.77
N ARG A 439 44.05 7.01 -4.88
CA ARG A 439 44.88 8.09 -4.37
C ARG A 439 44.68 8.21 -2.86
N ALA A 440 45.78 8.17 -2.10
CA ALA A 440 45.79 8.46 -0.67
C ALA A 440 46.57 9.76 -0.43
N LYS A 441 46.07 10.60 0.46
CA LYS A 441 46.64 11.91 0.77
C LYS A 441 46.79 12.13 2.26
N ASP A 442 47.84 12.85 2.62
CA ASP A 442 48.19 13.33 3.96
C ASP A 442 48.44 12.19 4.95
N ASN A 443 49.66 12.15 5.49
CA ASN A 443 50.12 11.15 6.44
C ASN A 443 49.91 9.70 5.94
N VAL A 444 50.37 9.42 4.74
CA VAL A 444 50.16 8.10 4.11
C VAL A 444 51.19 7.10 4.66
N LEU A 445 50.66 6.01 5.25
CA LEU A 445 51.44 4.84 5.63
C LEU A 445 51.04 3.67 4.72
N ILE A 446 52.00 2.92 4.25
CA ILE A 446 51.83 1.81 3.33
C ILE A 446 52.52 0.57 3.91
N GLY A 447 51.81 -0.53 4.01
CA GLY A 447 52.30 -1.86 4.29
C GLY A 447 51.93 -2.79 3.14
N TYR A 448 52.90 -3.24 2.37
CA TYR A 448 52.64 -4.01 1.15
C TYR A 448 53.54 -5.23 1.05
N TYR A 449 52.92 -6.40 0.79
CA TYR A 449 53.60 -7.65 0.54
C TYR A 449 53.83 -7.86 -0.96
N PHE A 450 55.05 -8.10 -1.37
CA PHE A 450 55.37 -8.46 -2.75
C PHE A 450 55.17 -9.95 -2.95
N GLU A 451 54.35 -10.30 -3.93
CA GLU A 451 54.11 -11.67 -4.40
C GLU A 451 54.66 -11.80 -5.82
N GLU A 452 55.31 -12.90 -6.13
CA GLU A 452 55.76 -13.23 -7.49
C GLU A 452 54.74 -14.20 -8.11
N GLY A 453 53.77 -13.67 -8.87
CA GLY A 453 52.63 -14.43 -9.37
C GLY A 453 51.66 -14.81 -8.26
N ASP A 454 51.22 -16.07 -8.21
CA ASP A 454 50.32 -16.60 -7.15
C ASP A 454 51.10 -17.34 -6.04
N THR A 455 52.38 -16.93 -5.82
CA THR A 455 53.24 -17.56 -4.81
C THR A 455 53.08 -16.87 -3.45
N LEU A 456 53.66 -17.49 -2.41
CA LEU A 456 53.75 -16.88 -1.09
C LEU A 456 54.53 -15.55 -1.15
N PRO A 457 54.15 -14.55 -0.31
CA PRO A 457 54.86 -13.29 -0.27
C PRO A 457 56.33 -13.49 0.11
N ILE A 458 57.23 -12.70 -0.49
CA ILE A 458 58.67 -12.83 -0.30
C ILE A 458 59.21 -11.72 0.58
N ILE A 459 58.73 -10.49 0.40
CA ILE A 459 59.24 -9.28 1.05
C ILE A 459 58.04 -8.42 1.48
N TYR A 460 58.17 -7.77 2.63
CA TYR A 460 57.24 -6.76 3.12
C TYR A 460 57.88 -5.38 2.98
N ASN A 461 57.13 -4.44 2.38
CA ASN A 461 57.54 -3.06 2.21
C ASN A 461 56.73 -2.15 3.13
N TYR A 462 57.41 -1.42 4.01
CA TYR A 462 56.80 -0.37 4.84
C TYR A 462 57.24 0.99 4.33
N GLN A 463 56.32 1.89 4.05
CA GLN A 463 56.61 3.23 3.54
C GLN A 463 55.79 4.31 4.24
N GLU A 464 56.38 5.50 4.38
CA GLU A 464 55.77 6.74 4.83
C GLU A 464 55.92 7.80 3.76
N THR A 465 54.83 8.45 3.39
CA THR A 465 54.82 9.48 2.34
C THR A 465 53.69 10.48 2.58
N SER A 466 53.69 11.61 1.88
CA SER A 466 52.57 12.57 1.92
C SER A 466 51.44 12.23 0.94
N GLU A 467 51.75 11.49 -0.13
CA GLU A 467 50.75 11.11 -1.15
C GLU A 467 51.14 9.78 -1.81
N LEU A 468 50.13 8.97 -2.12
CA LEU A 468 50.24 7.76 -2.91
C LEU A 468 49.26 7.85 -4.08
N ARG A 469 49.69 7.55 -5.29
CA ARG A 469 48.81 7.31 -6.45
C ARG A 469 49.11 5.93 -7.02
N MET A 470 48.07 5.13 -7.15
CA MET A 470 48.15 3.81 -7.78
C MET A 470 47.30 3.82 -9.05
N PHE A 471 47.84 3.29 -10.11
CA PHE A 471 47.15 3.12 -11.38
C PHE A 471 46.94 1.62 -11.63
N LEU A 472 45.70 1.24 -11.95
CA LEU A 472 45.32 -0.16 -12.12
C LEU A 472 44.80 -0.39 -13.55
N LYS A 473 45.14 -1.53 -14.10
CA LYS A 473 44.59 -2.04 -15.36
C LYS A 473 44.13 -3.46 -15.13
N ASP A 474 42.85 -3.72 -15.48
CA ASP A 474 42.19 -5.02 -15.28
C ASP A 474 42.37 -5.57 -13.85
N GLN A 475 42.17 -4.66 -12.85
CA GLN A 475 42.32 -4.92 -11.41
C GLN A 475 43.74 -5.31 -10.95
N LYS A 476 44.75 -5.22 -11.84
CA LYS A 476 46.15 -5.42 -11.49
C LYS A 476 46.87 -4.08 -11.39
N LEU A 477 47.78 -3.97 -10.42
CA LEU A 477 48.61 -2.79 -10.25
C LEU A 477 49.52 -2.61 -11.47
N GLU A 478 49.39 -1.48 -12.17
CA GLU A 478 50.18 -1.14 -13.34
C GLU A 478 51.37 -0.22 -12.96
N SER A 479 51.11 0.82 -12.17
CA SER A 479 52.12 1.73 -11.70
C SER A 479 51.76 2.38 -10.37
N VAL A 480 52.79 2.76 -9.63
CA VAL A 480 52.68 3.48 -8.36
C VAL A 480 53.52 4.73 -8.44
N TRP A 481 52.97 5.83 -7.98
CA TRP A 481 53.70 7.09 -7.84
C TRP A 481 53.58 7.60 -6.41
N THR A 482 54.70 7.97 -5.85
CA THR A 482 54.83 8.64 -4.55
C THR A 482 55.79 9.80 -4.66
N PRO A 483 55.61 10.92 -3.96
CA PRO A 483 56.65 11.94 -3.82
C PRO A 483 57.79 11.40 -2.96
N LYS A 484 58.62 12.28 -2.42
CA LYS A 484 59.72 11.87 -1.52
C LYS A 484 59.17 10.95 -0.40
N THR A 485 59.69 9.73 -0.32
CA THR A 485 59.26 8.70 0.62
C THR A 485 60.39 8.28 1.54
N SER A 486 60.05 7.86 2.75
CA SER A 486 60.89 7.08 3.64
C SER A 486 60.33 5.67 3.72
N GLY A 487 61.13 4.64 3.54
CA GLY A 487 60.65 3.27 3.55
C GLY A 487 61.76 2.24 3.84
N THR A 488 61.30 1.07 4.27
CA THR A 488 62.18 -0.07 4.57
C THR A 488 61.55 -1.34 4.05
N MET A 489 62.31 -2.18 3.40
CA MET A 489 61.95 -3.53 2.97
C MET A 489 62.43 -4.54 4.01
N TYR A 490 61.56 -5.43 4.42
CA TYR A 490 61.84 -6.47 5.42
C TYR A 490 61.66 -7.86 4.81
N PRO A 491 62.59 -8.78 5.03
CA PRO A 491 62.29 -10.21 4.91
C PRO A 491 61.13 -10.59 5.86
N LEU A 492 60.30 -11.54 5.47
CA LEU A 492 59.07 -11.86 6.22
C LEU A 492 59.31 -12.21 7.70
N ASN A 493 60.43 -12.90 7.98
CA ASN A 493 60.81 -13.29 9.35
C ASN A 493 61.41 -12.16 10.19
N GLN A 494 61.62 -10.98 9.61
CA GLN A 494 62.25 -9.82 10.27
C GLN A 494 61.31 -8.60 10.35
N ILE A 495 60.04 -8.75 10.04
CA ILE A 495 59.08 -7.65 10.13
C ILE A 495 58.88 -7.29 11.61
N PRO A 496 59.15 -6.03 12.03
CA PRO A 496 58.85 -5.59 13.38
C PRO A 496 57.36 -5.70 13.71
N ALA A 497 57.05 -6.13 14.91
CA ALA A 497 55.66 -6.37 15.32
C ALA A 497 54.75 -5.11 15.23
N ASP A 498 55.34 -3.94 15.48
CA ASP A 498 54.69 -2.62 15.39
C ASP A 498 54.48 -2.11 13.96
N ARG A 499 55.15 -2.75 12.96
CA ARG A 499 55.04 -2.39 11.52
C ARG A 499 54.28 -3.42 10.70
N LYS A 500 54.06 -4.63 11.25
CA LYS A 500 53.28 -5.68 10.58
C LYS A 500 51.82 -5.24 10.33
N HIS A 501 51.27 -4.50 11.27
CA HIS A 501 49.94 -3.87 11.15
C HIS A 501 50.11 -2.38 11.37
N LEU A 502 49.58 -1.57 10.43
CA LEU A 502 49.57 -0.11 10.54
C LEU A 502 48.71 0.35 11.71
N PRO A 503 48.99 1.50 12.35
CA PRO A 503 48.16 2.05 13.39
C PRO A 503 46.69 2.17 12.96
N GLY A 504 45.80 1.64 13.78
CA GLY A 504 44.36 1.61 13.47
C GLY A 504 43.89 0.41 12.64
N PHE A 505 44.80 -0.57 12.38
CA PHE A 505 44.41 -1.79 11.65
C PHE A 505 43.30 -2.57 12.37
N MET A 506 42.18 -2.81 11.67
CA MET A 506 41.09 -3.66 12.12
C MET A 506 40.46 -4.35 10.92
N TRP A 507 40.40 -5.68 10.94
CA TRP A 507 39.76 -6.48 9.91
C TRP A 507 38.34 -6.83 10.33
N TYR A 508 37.32 -6.28 9.62
CA TYR A 508 35.92 -6.34 9.97
C TYR A 508 35.10 -7.37 9.17
N ASP A 509 35.76 -8.38 8.59
CA ASP A 509 35.06 -9.38 7.75
C ASP A 509 33.89 -10.08 8.47
N TYR A 510 33.95 -10.21 9.80
CA TYR A 510 32.94 -10.82 10.63
C TYR A 510 31.59 -10.06 10.65
N ILE A 511 31.56 -8.78 10.29
CA ILE A 511 30.34 -7.98 10.18
C ILE A 511 29.88 -7.77 8.74
N ARG A 512 30.68 -8.19 7.75
CA ARG A 512 30.37 -8.05 6.33
C ARG A 512 29.10 -8.81 5.99
N PRO A 513 28.12 -8.21 5.28
CA PRO A 513 26.97 -8.93 4.73
C PRO A 513 27.43 -10.00 3.72
N ILE A 514 27.02 -11.26 3.92
CA ILE A 514 27.45 -12.38 3.09
C ILE A 514 26.43 -12.73 1.98
N ASN A 515 25.18 -12.31 2.15
CA ASN A 515 24.12 -12.48 1.15
C ASN A 515 22.98 -11.46 1.38
N ARG A 516 22.01 -11.45 0.48
CA ARG A 516 20.85 -10.54 0.52
C ARG A 516 19.93 -10.72 1.73
N TYR A 517 19.98 -11.82 2.44
CA TYR A 517 19.18 -12.08 3.63
C TYR A 517 19.91 -11.70 4.92
N ASP A 518 21.24 -11.68 4.88
CA ASP A 518 22.09 -11.31 6.02
C ASP A 518 22.05 -9.80 6.33
N ILE A 519 21.48 -8.98 5.42
CA ILE A 519 21.34 -7.54 5.65
C ILE A 519 20.43 -7.21 6.84
N PHE A 520 19.56 -8.11 7.26
CA PHE A 520 18.68 -7.90 8.43
C PHE A 520 19.38 -8.18 9.77
N ASN A 521 20.56 -8.80 9.75
CA ASN A 521 21.29 -9.17 10.95
C ASN A 521 22.30 -8.09 11.28
N TRP A 522 21.92 -7.09 12.10
CA TRP A 522 22.85 -6.04 12.52
C TRP A 522 24.05 -6.62 13.28
N ARG A 523 25.23 -6.20 12.88
CA ARG A 523 26.52 -6.46 13.56
C ARG A 523 27.34 -5.18 13.47
N GLY A 524 27.67 -4.56 14.59
CA GLY A 524 28.46 -3.35 14.68
C GLY A 524 29.93 -3.61 14.99
N LYS A 525 30.78 -2.58 14.88
CA LYS A 525 32.22 -2.66 15.19
C LYS A 525 32.51 -3.13 16.62
N ASN A 526 31.61 -2.84 17.55
CA ASN A 526 31.77 -3.15 18.98
C ASN A 526 31.15 -4.50 19.39
N ASP A 527 30.46 -5.18 18.46
CA ASP A 527 29.95 -6.51 18.74
C ASP A 527 31.13 -7.46 18.88
N LYS A 528 31.40 -7.89 20.11
CA LYS A 528 32.48 -8.80 20.40
C LYS A 528 32.36 -10.02 19.50
N LYS A 529 33.49 -10.43 18.90
CA LYS A 529 33.65 -11.72 18.22
C LYS A 529 32.86 -12.78 18.98
N GLY A 530 31.73 -13.19 18.40
CA GLY A 530 31.07 -14.39 18.85
C GLY A 530 32.13 -15.50 18.81
N ASN A 531 32.32 -16.19 19.91
CA ASN A 531 33.21 -17.34 19.99
C ASN A 531 32.87 -18.31 18.88
N HIS A 532 33.63 -18.26 17.80
CA HIS A 532 33.70 -19.37 16.84
C HIS A 532 34.62 -20.41 17.48
N LEU A 533 34.03 -21.28 18.26
CA LEU A 533 34.56 -22.63 18.50
C LEU A 533 34.09 -23.55 17.38
#